data_ca81dd7adb06cfd5655d78d234fcb211
#
_entry.id   ca81dd7adb06cfd5655d78d234fcb211
#
_cell.length_a   1.000
_cell.length_b   1.000
_cell.length_c   1.000
_cell.angle_alpha   90.00
_cell.angle_beta   90.00
_cell.angle_gamma   90.00
#
_symmetry.space_group_name_H-M   'P 1'
#
loop_
_entity.id
_entity.type
_entity.pdbx_description
1 polymer ?
#
loop_
_entity_poly.entity_id
_entity_poly.type
_entity_poly.pdbx_seq_one_letter_code
_entity_poly.pdbx_strand_id
1 'polypeptide(L)'
;MHTKVTGMTMEKRVLGKTGMNVSVLGFGGAEIGFEGASQGIVDKMLVEALEQGLNAIDTAECYVNSEELIGETLGKRRKEFFLFTKCGHSGSDFKPAWGKAEIAKSIERSLKNLKTDYVDLLQLHSCSADILHKGEVVEALEAAKKAGKTRFIGYSGDSTDALAAIELVVFDSLQTFI
;
A
#
# COMPACT_ATOMS: atom_id res chain seq x y z
N MET A 1 28.86 14.65 -13.47
CA MET A 1 28.00 15.07 -14.59
C MET A 1 26.99 13.98 -14.82
N HIS A 2 25.75 14.14 -14.32
CA HIS A 2 24.68 13.18 -14.59
C HIS A 2 24.03 13.62 -15.90
N THR A 3 24.18 12.81 -16.91
CA THR A 3 23.48 13.00 -18.19
C THR A 3 22.00 12.76 -17.93
N LYS A 4 21.19 13.82 -17.92
CA LYS A 4 19.73 13.67 -17.96
C LYS A 4 19.40 12.89 -19.23
N VAL A 5 18.85 11.70 -19.09
CA VAL A 5 18.22 10.96 -20.19
C VAL A 5 16.96 11.73 -20.56
N THR A 6 17.12 12.66 -21.49
CA THR A 6 16.00 13.43 -22.03
C THR A 6 15.23 12.55 -22.99
N GLY A 7 13.97 12.24 -22.68
CA GLY A 7 13.05 11.75 -23.68
C GLY A 7 12.08 10.62 -23.30
N MET A 8 12.25 9.93 -22.19
CA MET A 8 11.28 8.91 -21.78
C MET A 8 10.45 9.43 -20.60
N THR A 9 9.19 9.78 -20.86
CA THR A 9 8.24 10.04 -19.80
C THR A 9 7.69 8.70 -19.27
N MET A 10 7.64 8.52 -17.96
CA MET A 10 7.03 7.35 -17.34
C MET A 10 5.57 7.21 -17.82
N GLU A 11 5.25 6.07 -18.45
CA GLU A 11 3.89 5.77 -18.86
C GLU A 11 2.99 5.70 -17.61
N LYS A 12 1.78 6.25 -17.73
CA LYS A 12 0.77 6.22 -16.67
C LYS A 12 -0.53 5.66 -17.21
N ARG A 13 -1.25 4.93 -16.36
CA ARG A 13 -2.57 4.37 -16.65
C ARG A 13 -3.54 4.60 -15.50
N VAL A 14 -4.80 4.72 -15.83
CA VAL A 14 -5.85 4.79 -14.82
C VAL A 14 -6.01 3.43 -14.17
N LEU A 15 -5.90 3.38 -12.83
CA LEU A 15 -6.07 2.15 -12.05
C LEU A 15 -7.57 1.84 -11.90
N GLY A 16 -8.09 1.03 -12.82
CA GLY A 16 -9.49 0.59 -12.80
C GLY A 16 -10.48 1.72 -12.63
N LYS A 17 -11.42 1.56 -11.70
CA LYS A 17 -12.49 2.54 -11.39
C LYS A 17 -12.04 3.63 -10.40
N THR A 18 -10.82 3.60 -9.91
CA THR A 18 -10.34 4.54 -8.88
C THR A 18 -10.11 5.95 -9.41
N GLY A 19 -9.92 6.11 -10.71
CA GLY A 19 -9.52 7.38 -11.33
C GLY A 19 -8.07 7.80 -11.05
N MET A 20 -7.29 7.01 -10.28
CA MET A 20 -5.88 7.27 -10.04
C MET A 20 -5.07 7.00 -11.30
N ASN A 21 -4.36 8.02 -11.80
CA ASN A 21 -3.48 7.89 -12.96
C ASN A 21 -2.07 7.50 -12.48
N VAL A 22 -1.85 6.21 -12.28
CA VAL A 22 -0.63 5.63 -11.71
C VAL A 22 0.41 5.33 -12.77
N SER A 23 1.69 5.43 -12.42
CA SER A 23 2.78 4.94 -13.26
C SER A 23 2.68 3.43 -13.44
N VAL A 24 2.97 2.94 -14.66
CA VAL A 24 2.94 1.48 -14.96
C VAL A 24 3.99 0.70 -14.18
N LEU A 25 5.06 1.38 -13.77
CA LEU A 25 6.04 0.87 -12.82
C LEU A 25 5.71 1.44 -11.43
N GLY A 26 5.57 0.58 -10.42
CA GLY A 26 5.41 0.95 -9.02
C GLY A 26 6.68 0.65 -8.23
N PHE A 27 6.85 1.33 -7.09
CA PHE A 27 7.90 1.02 -6.12
C PHE A 27 7.31 0.05 -5.08
N GLY A 28 7.90 -1.15 -4.97
CA GLY A 28 7.58 -2.12 -3.91
C GLY A 28 8.47 -1.92 -2.68
N GLY A 29 7.86 -1.67 -1.53
CA GLY A 29 8.56 -1.36 -0.28
C GLY A 29 8.99 -2.57 0.55
N ALA A 30 8.77 -3.80 0.10
CA ALA A 30 9.12 -4.99 0.88
C ALA A 30 10.64 -5.07 1.14
N GLU A 31 11.44 -4.94 0.08
CA GLU A 31 12.89 -5.11 0.12
C GLU A 31 13.58 -4.08 1.04
N ILE A 32 13.14 -2.83 1.03
CA ILE A 32 13.77 -1.81 1.88
C ILE A 32 13.58 -2.11 3.37
N GLY A 33 12.50 -2.80 3.75
CA GLY A 33 12.27 -3.24 5.12
C GLY A 33 13.04 -4.51 5.45
N PHE A 34 12.89 -5.57 4.65
CA PHE A 34 13.48 -6.88 4.93
C PHE A 34 15.00 -6.90 4.81
N GLU A 35 15.57 -6.17 3.87
CA GLU A 35 17.02 -6.06 3.68
C GLU A 35 17.67 -5.02 4.61
N GLY A 36 16.90 -4.34 5.45
CA GLY A 36 17.40 -3.37 6.40
C GLY A 36 18.07 -2.16 5.74
N ALA A 37 17.48 -1.66 4.67
CA ALA A 37 18.02 -0.50 3.95
C ALA A 37 18.18 0.71 4.87
N SER A 38 19.30 1.43 4.75
CA SER A 38 19.48 2.67 5.50
C SER A 38 18.61 3.79 4.97
N GLN A 39 18.19 4.71 5.85
CA GLN A 39 17.38 5.88 5.46
C GLN A 39 18.00 6.64 4.29
N GLY A 40 19.29 6.87 4.30
CA GLY A 40 19.96 7.62 3.23
C GLY A 40 19.98 6.95 1.85
N ILE A 41 19.87 5.61 1.80
CA ILE A 41 19.66 4.86 0.55
C ILE A 41 18.22 5.04 0.08
N VAL A 42 17.25 4.87 0.99
CA VAL A 42 15.82 5.00 0.69
C VAL A 42 15.49 6.42 0.22
N ASP A 43 16.05 7.44 0.87
CA ASP A 43 15.87 8.84 0.46
C ASP A 43 16.29 9.06 -1.00
N LYS A 44 17.48 8.59 -1.37
CA LYS A 44 17.97 8.73 -2.75
C LYS A 44 17.10 7.97 -3.76
N MET A 45 16.73 6.74 -3.44
CA MET A 45 15.93 5.90 -4.33
C MET A 45 14.52 6.47 -4.55
N LEU A 46 13.82 6.83 -3.50
CA LEU A 46 12.43 7.31 -3.60
C LEU A 46 12.35 8.71 -4.22
N VAL A 47 13.26 9.61 -3.85
CA VAL A 47 13.31 10.95 -4.45
C VAL A 47 13.60 10.84 -5.95
N GLU A 48 14.62 10.07 -6.34
CA GLU A 48 14.96 9.88 -7.76
C GLU A 48 13.79 9.21 -8.51
N ALA A 49 13.15 8.19 -7.94
CA ALA A 49 12.01 7.52 -8.56
C ALA A 49 10.86 8.49 -8.86
N LEU A 50 10.50 9.38 -7.91
CA LEU A 50 9.49 10.41 -8.12
C LEU A 50 9.91 11.41 -9.21
N GLU A 51 11.18 11.83 -9.23
CA GLU A 51 11.71 12.75 -10.25
C GLU A 51 11.71 12.15 -11.66
N GLN A 52 11.81 10.81 -11.76
CA GLN A 52 11.67 10.07 -13.02
C GLN A 52 10.20 9.79 -13.39
N GLY A 53 9.25 10.26 -12.60
CA GLY A 53 7.82 10.20 -12.90
C GLY A 53 7.08 8.98 -12.34
N LEU A 54 7.75 8.11 -11.55
CA LEU A 54 7.08 7.08 -10.76
C LEU A 54 6.18 7.77 -9.73
N ASN A 55 4.95 7.30 -9.58
CA ASN A 55 4.02 7.87 -8.60
C ASN A 55 3.16 6.82 -7.88
N ALA A 56 3.47 5.54 -7.99
CA ALA A 56 2.82 4.47 -7.26
C ALA A 56 3.81 3.84 -6.28
N ILE A 57 3.54 3.94 -4.97
CA ILE A 57 4.37 3.37 -3.91
C ILE A 57 3.52 2.41 -3.10
N ASP A 58 3.94 1.15 -3.04
CA ASP A 58 3.26 0.06 -2.35
C ASP A 58 4.12 -0.48 -1.21
N THR A 59 3.54 -0.59 -0.02
CA THR A 59 4.17 -1.14 1.17
C THR A 59 3.20 -1.99 1.97
N ALA A 60 3.54 -2.38 3.19
CA ALA A 60 2.66 -3.06 4.15
C ALA A 60 3.17 -2.87 5.58
N GLU A 61 2.26 -2.90 6.56
CA GLU A 61 2.60 -2.83 7.99
C GLU A 61 3.62 -3.90 8.41
N CYS A 62 3.52 -5.10 7.84
CA CYS A 62 4.39 -6.22 8.17
C CYS A 62 5.78 -6.18 7.49
N TYR A 63 6.07 -5.18 6.65
CA TYR A 63 7.38 -5.06 5.99
C TYR A 63 8.41 -4.36 6.89
N VAL A 64 8.57 -4.87 8.11
CA VAL A 64 9.51 -4.39 9.13
C VAL A 64 9.36 -2.88 9.37
N ASN A 65 10.28 -2.06 8.88
CA ASN A 65 10.28 -0.61 9.03
C ASN A 65 10.04 0.15 7.71
N SER A 66 9.55 -0.55 6.68
CA SER A 66 9.34 0.04 5.35
C SER A 66 8.44 1.28 5.39
N GLU A 67 7.31 1.22 6.12
CA GLU A 67 6.39 2.36 6.26
C GLU A 67 7.07 3.57 6.89
N GLU A 68 7.91 3.35 7.91
CA GLU A 68 8.66 4.41 8.60
C GLU A 68 9.68 5.06 7.65
N LEU A 69 10.45 4.26 6.91
CA LEU A 69 11.41 4.75 5.93
C LEU A 69 10.75 5.59 4.84
N ILE A 70 9.62 5.13 4.32
CA ILE A 70 8.82 5.88 3.32
C ILE A 70 8.27 7.16 3.92
N GLY A 71 7.71 7.10 5.12
CA GLY A 71 7.15 8.25 5.83
C GLY A 71 8.18 9.33 6.12
N GLU A 72 9.40 8.96 6.53
CA GLU A 72 10.51 9.90 6.75
C GLU A 72 10.93 10.58 5.45
N THR A 73 11.05 9.81 4.36
CA THR A 73 11.49 10.33 3.06
C THR A 73 10.43 11.23 2.42
N LEU A 74 9.18 10.77 2.36
CA LEU A 74 8.17 11.33 1.47
C LEU A 74 6.96 11.95 2.16
N GLY A 75 6.87 11.90 3.50
CA GLY A 75 5.71 12.42 4.21
C GLY A 75 5.38 13.89 3.88
N LYS A 76 6.39 14.73 3.66
CA LYS A 76 6.21 16.13 3.25
C LYS A 76 5.82 16.31 1.78
N ARG A 77 5.99 15.28 0.95
CA ARG A 77 5.69 15.24 -0.49
C ARG A 77 4.41 14.44 -0.80
N ARG A 78 3.58 14.16 0.21
CA ARG A 78 2.42 13.24 0.16
C ARG A 78 1.51 13.40 -1.07
N LYS A 79 1.37 14.59 -1.59
CA LYS A 79 0.48 14.91 -2.73
C LYS A 79 1.08 14.58 -4.11
N GLU A 80 2.34 14.17 -4.17
CA GLU A 80 3.05 13.93 -5.42
C GLU A 80 2.92 12.46 -5.90
N PHE A 81 2.43 11.56 -5.04
CA PHE A 81 2.34 10.13 -5.33
C PHE A 81 1.08 9.50 -4.73
N PHE A 82 0.74 8.33 -5.24
CA PHE A 82 -0.26 7.44 -4.68
C PHE A 82 0.41 6.44 -3.74
N LEU A 83 -0.13 6.33 -2.53
CA LEU A 83 0.42 5.50 -1.47
C LEU A 83 -0.53 4.35 -1.17
N PHE A 84 -0.01 3.14 -1.30
CA PHE A 84 -0.72 1.89 -1.03
C PHE A 84 -0.07 1.20 0.15
N THR A 85 -0.88 0.70 1.08
CA THR A 85 -0.40 -0.14 2.18
C THR A 85 -1.36 -1.29 2.44
N LYS A 86 -0.94 -2.22 3.31
CA LYS A 86 -1.69 -3.44 3.58
C LYS A 86 -1.78 -3.68 5.08
N CYS A 87 -2.90 -4.23 5.52
CA CYS A 87 -3.19 -4.54 6.93
C CYS A 87 -3.60 -6.00 7.12
N GLY A 88 -3.65 -6.46 8.37
CA GLY A 88 -4.10 -7.78 8.76
C GLY A 88 -3.00 -8.72 9.25
N HIS A 89 -1.73 -8.35 9.10
CA HIS A 89 -0.60 -9.02 9.71
C HIS A 89 0.17 -8.03 10.58
N SER A 90 0.26 -8.28 11.88
CA SER A 90 1.00 -7.40 12.78
C SER A 90 2.43 -7.89 12.98
N GLY A 91 3.38 -6.95 12.91
CA GLY A 91 4.80 -7.21 13.12
C GLY A 91 5.47 -7.99 11.99
N SER A 92 6.79 -8.10 12.08
CA SER A 92 7.63 -8.77 11.08
C SER A 92 7.48 -10.30 11.04
N ASP A 93 6.82 -10.90 12.01
CA ASP A 93 6.52 -12.33 12.08
C ASP A 93 5.19 -12.71 11.43
N PHE A 94 4.55 -11.78 10.75
CA PHE A 94 3.32 -11.96 9.98
C PHE A 94 2.17 -12.57 10.80
N LYS A 95 2.08 -12.26 12.08
CA LYS A 95 0.98 -12.76 12.90
C LYS A 95 -0.36 -12.25 12.40
N PRO A 96 -1.30 -13.15 12.08
CA PRO A 96 -2.64 -12.76 11.65
C PRO A 96 -3.36 -11.96 12.75
N ALA A 97 -3.96 -10.84 12.37
CA ALA A 97 -4.69 -9.94 13.26
C ALA A 97 -5.98 -9.45 12.58
N TRP A 98 -6.92 -10.39 12.39
CA TRP A 98 -8.12 -10.22 11.56
C TRP A 98 -9.35 -9.70 12.31
N GLY A 99 -9.26 -9.43 13.59
CA GLY A 99 -10.37 -8.80 14.30
C GLY A 99 -10.59 -7.35 13.87
N LYS A 100 -11.84 -6.88 13.82
CA LYS A 100 -12.19 -5.51 13.44
C LYS A 100 -11.39 -4.45 14.22
N ALA A 101 -11.23 -4.65 15.53
CA ALA A 101 -10.43 -3.75 16.37
C ALA A 101 -8.93 -3.79 16.03
N GLU A 102 -8.40 -4.97 15.67
CA GLU A 102 -7.00 -5.13 15.31
C GLU A 102 -6.70 -4.49 13.94
N ILE A 103 -7.59 -4.65 12.96
CA ILE A 103 -7.50 -3.94 11.67
C ILE A 103 -7.52 -2.42 11.89
N ALA A 104 -8.41 -1.90 12.73
CA ALA A 104 -8.44 -0.47 13.03
C ALA A 104 -7.14 0.03 13.65
N LYS A 105 -6.55 -0.73 14.59
CA LYS A 105 -5.24 -0.39 15.18
C LYS A 105 -4.10 -0.46 14.15
N SER A 106 -4.13 -1.46 13.26
CA SER A 106 -3.19 -1.62 12.16
C SER A 106 -3.16 -0.36 11.28
N ILE A 107 -4.34 0.11 10.89
CA ILE A 107 -4.49 1.32 10.08
C ILE A 107 -3.87 2.55 10.78
N GLU A 108 -4.14 2.74 12.07
CA GLU A 108 -3.57 3.86 12.83
C GLU A 108 -2.04 3.80 12.90
N ARG A 109 -1.47 2.59 13.08
CA ARG A 109 -0.01 2.42 13.08
C ARG A 109 0.58 2.75 11.72
N SER A 110 -0.01 2.26 10.64
CA SER A 110 0.43 2.57 9.27
C SER A 110 0.41 4.06 8.98
N LEU A 111 -0.68 4.76 9.31
CA LEU A 111 -0.77 6.22 9.10
C LEU A 111 0.30 6.98 9.90
N LYS A 112 0.54 6.56 11.15
CA LYS A 112 1.59 7.14 11.99
C LYS A 112 2.98 6.91 11.38
N ASN A 113 3.30 5.69 10.97
CA ASN A 113 4.59 5.32 10.39
C ASN A 113 4.84 6.07 9.09
N LEU A 114 3.83 6.11 8.21
CA LEU A 114 3.85 6.80 6.92
C LEU A 114 3.78 8.32 7.03
N LYS A 115 3.59 8.88 8.24
CA LYS A 115 3.49 10.32 8.52
C LYS A 115 2.45 11.03 7.67
N THR A 116 1.27 10.44 7.57
CA THR A 116 0.15 10.93 6.75
C THR A 116 -1.18 10.68 7.44
N ASP A 117 -2.19 11.47 7.10
CA ASP A 117 -3.56 11.28 7.60
C ASP A 117 -4.37 10.31 6.75
N TYR A 118 -3.89 9.95 5.57
CA TYR A 118 -4.57 9.03 4.66
C TYR A 118 -3.61 8.29 3.72
N VAL A 119 -4.04 7.11 3.27
CA VAL A 119 -3.46 6.39 2.13
C VAL A 119 -4.42 6.41 0.95
N ASP A 120 -3.93 6.19 -0.27
CA ASP A 120 -4.79 6.14 -1.45
C ASP A 120 -5.48 4.79 -1.58
N LEU A 121 -4.79 3.71 -1.22
CA LEU A 121 -5.33 2.35 -1.25
C LEU A 121 -4.90 1.59 0.00
N LEU A 122 -5.87 1.02 0.71
CA LEU A 122 -5.65 0.13 1.85
C LEU A 122 -6.14 -1.27 1.50
N GLN A 123 -5.27 -2.28 1.64
CA GLN A 123 -5.55 -3.65 1.21
C GLN A 123 -5.53 -4.63 2.39
N LEU A 124 -6.41 -5.65 2.36
CA LEU A 124 -6.24 -6.83 3.19
C LEU A 124 -5.08 -7.66 2.63
N HIS A 125 -4.15 -8.07 3.49
CA HIS A 125 -2.91 -8.74 3.09
C HIS A 125 -2.99 -10.25 3.30
N SER A 126 -3.28 -11.02 2.25
CA SER A 126 -3.38 -12.49 2.28
C SER A 126 -4.43 -13.01 3.28
N CYS A 127 -5.57 -12.35 3.32
CA CYS A 127 -6.71 -12.72 4.14
C CYS A 127 -7.40 -13.95 3.53
N SER A 128 -7.66 -14.99 4.32
CA SER A 128 -8.33 -16.19 3.82
C SER A 128 -9.81 -15.94 3.49
N ALA A 129 -10.36 -16.73 2.56
CA ALA A 129 -11.76 -16.69 2.18
C ALA A 129 -12.71 -16.83 3.38
N ASP A 130 -12.39 -17.71 4.34
CA ASP A 130 -13.19 -17.90 5.55
C ASP A 130 -13.30 -16.63 6.41
N ILE A 131 -12.23 -15.83 6.46
CA ILE A 131 -12.21 -14.56 7.18
C ILE A 131 -12.95 -13.49 6.39
N LEU A 132 -12.75 -13.45 5.07
CA LEU A 132 -13.45 -12.53 4.16
C LEU A 132 -14.97 -12.70 4.26
N HIS A 133 -15.47 -13.94 4.24
CA HIS A 133 -16.89 -14.25 4.30
C HIS A 133 -17.55 -13.89 5.64
N LYS A 134 -16.78 -13.74 6.73
CA LYS A 134 -17.33 -13.22 8.00
C LYS A 134 -17.68 -11.74 7.94
N GLY A 135 -17.09 -11.00 6.99
CA GLY A 135 -17.38 -9.60 6.71
C GLY A 135 -16.73 -8.58 7.65
N GLU A 136 -16.30 -8.96 8.86
CA GLU A 136 -15.77 -8.03 9.88
C GLU A 136 -14.56 -7.21 9.38
N VAL A 137 -13.68 -7.85 8.60
CA VAL A 137 -12.49 -7.19 8.04
C VAL A 137 -12.87 -6.18 6.95
N VAL A 138 -13.89 -6.51 6.16
CA VAL A 138 -14.43 -5.62 5.12
C VAL A 138 -15.07 -4.41 5.78
N GLU A 139 -15.92 -4.61 6.79
CA GLU A 139 -16.54 -3.53 7.56
C GLU A 139 -15.49 -2.59 8.17
N ALA A 140 -14.35 -3.13 8.64
CA ALA A 140 -13.26 -2.32 9.17
C ALA A 140 -12.62 -1.41 8.10
N LEU A 141 -12.39 -1.94 6.88
CA LEU A 141 -11.87 -1.16 5.76
C LEU A 141 -12.88 -0.09 5.30
N GLU A 142 -14.16 -0.44 5.20
CA GLU A 142 -15.22 0.51 4.85
C GLU A 142 -15.34 1.64 5.88
N ALA A 143 -15.21 1.31 7.18
CA ALA A 143 -15.17 2.31 8.24
C ALA A 143 -13.97 3.26 8.09
N ALA A 144 -12.79 2.73 7.75
CA ALA A 144 -11.61 3.53 7.46
C ALA A 144 -11.81 4.45 6.23
N LYS A 145 -12.44 3.94 5.17
CA LYS A 145 -12.79 4.72 3.97
C LYS A 145 -13.78 5.84 4.33
N LYS A 146 -14.81 5.54 5.10
CA LYS A 146 -15.77 6.53 5.57
C LYS A 146 -15.15 7.60 6.47
N ALA A 147 -14.14 7.23 7.26
CA ALA A 147 -13.39 8.15 8.11
C ALA A 147 -12.32 8.98 7.35
N GLY A 148 -12.17 8.77 6.04
CA GLY A 148 -11.19 9.47 5.21
C GLY A 148 -9.74 8.99 5.38
N LYS A 149 -9.51 7.86 6.07
CA LYS A 149 -8.18 7.28 6.30
C LYS A 149 -7.63 6.54 5.08
N THR A 150 -8.51 6.13 4.18
CA THR A 150 -8.16 5.62 2.85
C THR A 150 -9.16 6.13 1.82
N ARG A 151 -8.71 6.29 0.57
CA ARG A 151 -9.60 6.66 -0.54
C ARG A 151 -10.28 5.44 -1.14
N PHE A 152 -9.53 4.33 -1.24
CA PHE A 152 -9.98 3.07 -1.84
C PHE A 152 -9.60 1.91 -0.95
N ILE A 153 -10.33 0.81 -1.06
CA ILE A 153 -10.06 -0.44 -0.36
C ILE A 153 -9.77 -1.56 -1.36
N GLY A 154 -8.90 -2.49 -0.99
CA GLY A 154 -8.48 -3.55 -1.88
C GLY A 154 -8.16 -4.85 -1.17
N TYR A 155 -7.78 -5.82 -1.96
CA TYR A 155 -7.27 -7.10 -1.51
C TYR A 155 -5.92 -7.38 -2.17
N SER A 156 -4.98 -7.92 -1.40
CA SER A 156 -3.69 -8.41 -1.89
C SER A 156 -3.52 -9.86 -1.45
N GLY A 157 -3.43 -10.76 -2.40
CA GLY A 157 -3.26 -12.20 -2.18
C GLY A 157 -3.58 -13.00 -3.43
N ASP A 158 -3.52 -14.33 -3.33
CA ASP A 158 -3.49 -15.23 -4.46
C ASP A 158 -4.53 -16.35 -4.36
N SER A 159 -4.56 -17.19 -5.38
CA SER A 159 -5.29 -18.45 -5.43
C SER A 159 -6.80 -18.30 -5.18
N THR A 160 -7.39 -19.23 -4.44
CA THR A 160 -8.84 -19.26 -4.13
C THR A 160 -9.29 -18.10 -3.26
N ASP A 161 -8.41 -17.57 -2.42
CA ASP A 161 -8.71 -16.43 -1.56
C ASP A 161 -8.87 -15.14 -2.38
N ALA A 162 -8.05 -14.97 -3.43
CA ALA A 162 -8.21 -13.86 -4.38
C ALA A 162 -9.54 -13.98 -5.17
N LEU A 163 -9.94 -15.19 -5.55
CA LEU A 163 -11.24 -15.41 -6.19
C LEU A 163 -12.41 -15.05 -5.26
N ALA A 164 -12.34 -15.46 -3.99
CA ALA A 164 -13.33 -15.08 -2.99
C ALA A 164 -13.42 -13.55 -2.81
N ALA A 165 -12.28 -12.86 -2.82
CA ALA A 165 -12.26 -11.41 -2.75
C ALA A 165 -12.95 -10.75 -3.97
N ILE A 166 -12.78 -11.30 -5.18
CA ILE A 166 -13.46 -10.81 -6.39
C ILE A 166 -14.97 -11.02 -6.28
N GLU A 167 -15.41 -12.17 -5.79
CA GLU A 167 -16.83 -12.52 -5.66
C GLU A 167 -17.59 -11.60 -4.71
N LEU A 168 -16.92 -11.04 -3.71
CA LEU A 168 -17.53 -10.08 -2.78
C LEU A 168 -17.90 -8.74 -3.43
N VAL A 169 -17.29 -8.37 -4.55
CA VAL A 169 -17.57 -7.13 -5.33
C VAL A 169 -17.45 -5.83 -4.50
N VAL A 170 -16.76 -5.87 -3.37
CA VAL A 170 -16.61 -4.71 -2.46
C VAL A 170 -15.27 -3.98 -2.63
N PHE A 171 -14.27 -4.66 -3.18
CA PHE A 171 -12.93 -4.10 -3.34
C PHE A 171 -12.79 -3.26 -4.61
N ASP A 172 -12.08 -2.15 -4.50
CA ASP A 172 -11.75 -1.26 -5.62
C ASP A 172 -10.55 -1.79 -6.44
N SER A 173 -9.72 -2.68 -5.85
CA SER A 173 -8.54 -3.26 -6.51
C SER A 173 -8.21 -4.66 -5.99
N LEU A 174 -7.55 -5.44 -6.85
CA LEU A 174 -6.90 -6.71 -6.52
C LEU A 174 -5.43 -6.64 -6.90
N GLN A 175 -4.55 -7.03 -5.97
CA GLN A 175 -3.12 -7.23 -6.20
C GLN A 175 -2.83 -8.73 -6.06
N THR A 176 -2.32 -9.34 -7.13
CA THR A 176 -2.00 -10.78 -7.18
C THR A 176 -0.81 -11.02 -8.10
N PHE A 177 -0.17 -12.18 -7.98
CA PHE A 177 0.84 -12.62 -8.93
C PHE A 177 0.19 -13.15 -10.22
N ILE A 178 0.89 -12.99 -11.33
CA ILE A 178 0.50 -13.51 -12.64
C ILE A 178 1.50 -14.57 -13.06
#